data_d06ce4145ea7ad27c371cddb4c5070a1
#
_entry.id   d06ce4145ea7ad27c371cddb4c5070a1
#
_cell.length_a   1.000
_cell.length_b   1.000
_cell.length_c   1.000
_cell.angle_alpha   90.00
_cell.angle_beta   90.00
_cell.angle_gamma   90.00
#
_symmetry.space_group_name_H-M   'P 1'
#
loop_
_entity.id
_entity.type
_entity.pdbx_description
1 polymer ?
#
loop_
_entity_poly.entity_id
_entity_poly.type
_entity_poly.pdbx_seq_one_letter_code
_entity_poly.pdbx_strand_id
1 'polypeptide(L)'
;KDSAVFVNVARGSVVDEAAMYKALKEKWIARAATDVFEEEPTPKDNPLFELDNIVMMPHMCGDTWETFEAVGLFSAQVIIDVMNGKDPKNWINK
;
A
#
# COMPACT_ATOMS: atom_id res chain seq x y z
N LYS A 1 3.78 -7.90 -19.92
CA LYS A 1 2.95 -8.91 -20.61
C LYS A 1 1.48 -8.54 -20.43
N ASP A 2 0.68 -8.74 -21.44
CA ASP A 2 -0.76 -8.52 -21.41
C ASP A 2 -1.51 -9.36 -20.39
N SER A 3 -0.93 -10.52 -19.99
CA SER A 3 -1.44 -11.38 -18.93
C SER A 3 -0.98 -11.00 -17.52
N ALA A 4 -0.19 -9.92 -17.37
CA ALA A 4 0.32 -9.51 -16.06
C ALA A 4 -0.81 -9.05 -15.13
N VAL A 5 -0.63 -9.31 -13.83
CA VAL A 5 -1.43 -8.75 -12.75
C VAL A 5 -0.53 -7.84 -11.93
N PHE A 6 -1.00 -6.62 -11.69
CA PHE A 6 -0.29 -5.63 -10.88
C PHE A 6 -0.93 -5.53 -9.49
N VAL A 7 -0.12 -5.42 -8.44
CA VAL A 7 -0.64 -5.25 -7.07
C VAL A 7 0.15 -4.15 -6.36
N ASN A 8 -0.55 -3.16 -5.79
CA ASN A 8 0.03 -2.12 -4.95
C ASN A 8 -0.60 -2.12 -3.55
N VAL A 9 0.17 -2.52 -2.56
CA VAL A 9 -0.19 -2.46 -1.13
C VAL A 9 0.84 -1.64 -0.34
N ALA A 10 1.64 -0.81 -1.04
CA ALA A 10 2.69 -0.02 -0.44
C ALA A 10 2.23 1.41 -0.16
N ARG A 11 2.25 2.27 -1.17
CA ARG A 11 1.76 3.67 -1.11
C ARG A 11 1.24 4.07 -2.48
N GLY A 12 0.21 4.93 -2.53
CA GLY A 12 -0.32 5.46 -3.79
C GLY A 12 0.74 6.20 -4.59
N SER A 13 1.52 7.05 -3.95
CA SER A 13 2.57 7.87 -4.57
C SER A 13 3.72 7.11 -5.25
N VAL A 14 3.79 5.78 -5.12
CA VAL A 14 4.79 4.97 -5.84
C VAL A 14 4.30 4.50 -7.21
N VAL A 15 3.05 4.85 -7.55
CA VAL A 15 2.39 4.48 -8.80
C VAL A 15 1.78 5.72 -9.42
N ASP A 16 1.99 5.93 -10.69
CA ASP A 16 1.24 6.91 -11.48
C ASP A 16 -0.15 6.33 -11.78
N GLU A 17 -1.18 6.83 -11.09
CA GLU A 17 -2.56 6.33 -11.23
C GLU A 17 -3.11 6.54 -12.65
N ALA A 18 -2.75 7.65 -13.31
CA ALA A 18 -3.18 7.91 -14.67
C ALA A 18 -2.58 6.90 -15.66
N ALA A 19 -1.31 6.54 -15.47
CA ALA A 19 -0.65 5.51 -16.25
C ALA A 19 -1.25 4.12 -15.98
N MET A 20 -1.56 3.80 -14.71
CA MET A 20 -2.23 2.55 -14.32
C MET A 20 -3.62 2.45 -14.93
N TYR A 21 -4.42 3.52 -14.84
CA TYR A 21 -5.72 3.59 -15.49
C TYR A 21 -5.65 3.29 -16.99
N LYS A 22 -4.71 3.96 -17.68
CA LYS A 22 -4.49 3.75 -19.12
C LYS A 22 -4.09 2.30 -19.42
N ALA A 23 -3.15 1.75 -18.67
CA ALA A 23 -2.68 0.38 -18.85
C ALA A 23 -3.79 -0.66 -18.70
N LEU A 24 -4.72 -0.45 -17.75
CA LEU A 24 -5.88 -1.31 -17.53
C LEU A 24 -6.93 -1.13 -18.60
N LYS A 25 -7.28 0.11 -18.95
CA LYS A 25 -8.29 0.45 -19.94
C LYS A 25 -7.92 -0.04 -21.34
N GLU A 26 -6.65 0.11 -21.72
CA GLU A 26 -6.12 -0.33 -23.00
C GLU A 26 -5.65 -1.81 -22.98
N LYS A 27 -5.83 -2.52 -21.86
CA LYS A 27 -5.48 -3.93 -21.66
C LYS A 27 -4.00 -4.25 -21.90
N TRP A 28 -3.11 -3.32 -21.54
CA TRP A 28 -1.65 -3.57 -21.55
C TRP A 28 -1.25 -4.56 -20.45
N ILE A 29 -2.06 -4.60 -19.36
CA ILE A 29 -2.02 -5.61 -18.32
C ILE A 29 -3.42 -6.19 -18.12
N ALA A 30 -3.51 -7.42 -17.63
CA ALA A 30 -4.79 -8.09 -17.47
C ALA A 30 -5.65 -7.47 -16.36
N ARG A 31 -5.05 -7.26 -15.19
CA ARG A 31 -5.76 -6.82 -13.97
C ARG A 31 -4.83 -6.08 -13.03
N ALA A 32 -5.43 -5.35 -12.09
CA ALA A 32 -4.72 -4.79 -10.94
C ALA A 32 -5.47 -5.02 -9.64
N ALA A 33 -4.74 -4.87 -8.53
CA ALA A 33 -5.31 -4.68 -7.20
C ALA A 33 -4.55 -3.53 -6.50
N THR A 34 -5.27 -2.63 -5.85
CA THR A 34 -4.66 -1.56 -5.07
C THR A 34 -5.39 -1.37 -3.75
N ASP A 35 -4.62 -1.20 -2.69
CA ASP A 35 -5.12 -0.86 -1.36
C ASP A 35 -4.87 0.61 -1.02
N VAL A 36 -4.11 1.31 -1.87
CA VAL A 36 -3.63 2.67 -1.63
C VAL A 36 -3.79 3.53 -2.87
N PHE A 37 -4.03 4.83 -2.69
CA PHE A 37 -4.28 5.79 -3.77
C PHE A 37 -3.35 6.99 -3.67
N GLU A 38 -3.16 7.71 -4.77
CA GLU A 38 -2.38 8.95 -4.79
C GLU A 38 -2.97 10.00 -3.86
N GLU A 39 -4.30 10.10 -3.83
CA GLU A 39 -5.04 10.96 -2.92
C GLU A 39 -5.91 10.11 -2.00
N GLU A 40 -5.73 10.29 -0.69
CA GLU A 40 -6.52 9.64 0.36
C GLU A 40 -7.06 10.68 1.35
N PRO A 41 -8.38 10.73 1.61
CA PRO A 41 -9.45 9.87 1.10
C PRO A 41 -9.66 10.00 -0.41
N THR A 42 -9.82 8.85 -1.09
CA THR A 42 -9.93 8.81 -2.54
C THR A 42 -11.16 9.57 -3.04
N PRO A 43 -11.02 10.50 -3.99
CA PRO A 43 -12.12 11.22 -4.59
C PRO A 43 -13.15 10.28 -5.22
N LYS A 44 -14.44 10.62 -5.08
CA LYS A 44 -15.53 9.77 -5.60
C LYS A 44 -15.56 9.64 -7.12
N ASP A 45 -14.92 10.57 -7.81
CA ASP A 45 -14.78 10.64 -9.27
C ASP A 45 -13.43 10.10 -9.77
N ASN A 46 -12.68 9.39 -8.92
CA ASN A 46 -11.45 8.76 -9.34
C ASN A 46 -11.71 7.81 -10.52
N PRO A 47 -11.01 7.98 -11.67
CA PRO A 47 -11.26 7.22 -12.89
C PRO A 47 -11.10 5.70 -12.73
N LEU A 48 -10.32 5.24 -11.76
CA LEU A 48 -10.14 3.81 -11.50
C LEU A 48 -11.46 3.12 -11.13
N PHE A 49 -12.43 3.84 -10.56
CA PHE A 49 -13.72 3.28 -10.15
C PHE A 49 -14.62 2.87 -11.32
N GLU A 50 -14.34 3.33 -12.54
CA GLU A 50 -15.09 2.91 -13.74
C GLU A 50 -14.61 1.58 -14.35
N LEU A 51 -13.46 1.05 -13.87
CA LEU A 51 -12.84 -0.13 -14.44
C LEU A 51 -13.34 -1.41 -13.77
N ASP A 52 -13.53 -2.47 -14.57
CA ASP A 52 -14.00 -3.80 -14.12
C ASP A 52 -12.85 -4.80 -13.88
N ASN A 53 -11.63 -4.43 -14.24
CA ASN A 53 -10.44 -5.26 -14.13
C ASN A 53 -9.48 -4.80 -13.02
N ILE A 54 -9.96 -4.08 -12.03
CA ILE A 54 -9.21 -3.69 -10.83
C ILE A 54 -10.00 -4.04 -9.55
N VAL A 55 -9.29 -4.53 -8.53
CA VAL A 55 -9.81 -4.68 -7.16
C VAL A 55 -9.23 -3.57 -6.31
N MET A 56 -10.09 -2.87 -5.58
CA MET A 56 -9.71 -1.72 -4.75
C MET A 56 -10.13 -1.93 -3.31
N MET A 57 -9.27 -1.54 -2.37
CA MET A 57 -9.51 -1.57 -0.93
C MET A 57 -9.17 -0.21 -0.31
N PRO A 58 -9.75 0.14 0.85
CA PRO A 58 -9.59 1.46 1.45
C PRO A 58 -8.42 1.51 2.45
N HIS A 59 -7.20 1.17 2.03
CA HIS A 59 -5.96 1.20 2.80
C HIS A 59 -6.03 0.37 4.09
N MET A 60 -6.48 -0.87 3.98
CA MET A 60 -6.72 -1.75 5.12
C MET A 60 -6.14 -3.17 4.99
N CYS A 61 -5.32 -3.44 4.00
CA CYS A 61 -4.72 -4.77 3.84
C CYS A 61 -3.79 -5.17 5.00
N GLY A 62 -3.29 -4.19 5.77
CA GLY A 62 -2.51 -4.40 6.98
C GLY A 62 -3.33 -4.46 8.29
N ASP A 63 -4.63 -4.24 8.25
CA ASP A 63 -5.49 -4.13 9.43
C ASP A 63 -5.96 -5.52 9.91
N THR A 64 -5.02 -6.30 10.45
CA THR A 64 -5.31 -7.57 11.11
C THR A 64 -4.91 -7.52 12.58
N TRP A 65 -5.53 -8.36 13.41
CA TRP A 65 -5.19 -8.46 14.83
C TRP A 65 -3.71 -8.80 15.03
N GLU A 66 -3.18 -9.70 14.23
CA GLU A 66 -1.79 -10.14 14.28
C GLU A 66 -0.83 -8.98 13.96
N THR A 67 -1.19 -8.15 12.98
CA THR A 67 -0.39 -6.97 12.62
C THR A 67 -0.41 -5.93 13.73
N PHE A 68 -1.58 -5.62 14.30
CA PHE A 68 -1.68 -4.68 15.40
C PHE A 68 -0.87 -5.14 16.64
N GLU A 69 -0.98 -6.42 17.01
CA GLU A 69 -0.20 -6.98 18.10
C GLU A 69 1.30 -6.91 17.83
N ALA A 70 1.73 -7.37 16.65
CA ALA A 70 3.14 -7.40 16.28
C ALA A 70 3.75 -5.98 16.23
N VAL A 71 3.06 -5.01 15.60
CA VAL A 71 3.52 -3.62 15.52
C VAL A 71 3.54 -2.96 16.91
N GLY A 72 2.53 -3.21 17.74
CA GLY A 72 2.47 -2.68 19.10
C GLY A 72 3.62 -3.17 19.97
N LEU A 73 3.85 -4.48 19.99
CA LEU A 73 4.96 -5.09 20.75
C LEU A 73 6.32 -4.64 20.24
N PHE A 74 6.50 -4.61 18.93
CA PHE A 74 7.75 -4.15 18.31
C PHE A 74 8.06 -2.70 18.65
N SER A 75 7.07 -1.80 18.53
CA SER A 75 7.23 -0.38 18.85
C SER A 75 7.58 -0.16 20.32
N ALA A 76 6.90 -0.86 21.24
CA ALA A 76 7.22 -0.80 22.66
C ALA A 76 8.65 -1.27 22.94
N GLN A 77 9.09 -2.37 22.32
CA GLN A 77 10.44 -2.89 22.49
C GLN A 77 11.50 -1.90 21.98
N VAL A 78 11.27 -1.25 20.83
CA VAL A 78 12.17 -0.22 20.29
C VAL A 78 12.34 0.94 21.29
N ILE A 79 11.24 1.42 21.87
CA ILE A 79 11.28 2.50 22.89
C ILE A 79 12.10 2.06 24.12
N ILE A 80 11.86 0.86 24.63
CA ILE A 80 12.59 0.30 25.78
C ILE A 80 14.08 0.17 25.48
N ASP A 81 14.45 -0.30 24.28
CA ASP A 81 15.85 -0.44 23.87
C ASP A 81 16.54 0.92 23.83
N VAL A 82 15.93 1.94 23.23
CA VAL A 82 16.46 3.31 23.19
C VAL A 82 16.60 3.89 24.60
N MET A 83 15.62 3.74 25.47
CA MET A 83 15.70 4.19 26.86
C MET A 83 16.83 3.52 27.65
N ASN A 84 17.21 2.30 27.29
CA ASN A 84 18.33 1.56 27.87
C ASN A 84 19.68 1.80 27.14
N GLY A 85 19.74 2.79 26.25
CA GLY A 85 20.97 3.14 25.50
C GLY A 85 21.37 2.14 24.43
N LYS A 86 20.42 1.30 23.98
CA LYS A 86 20.66 0.36 22.89
C LYS A 86 20.20 0.96 21.56
N ASP A 87 20.93 0.70 20.51
CA ASP A 87 20.53 1.06 19.15
C ASP A 87 19.39 0.17 18.66
N PRO A 88 18.31 0.74 18.13
CA PRO A 88 17.25 -0.04 17.50
C PRO A 88 17.78 -0.82 16.30
N LYS A 89 17.37 -2.09 16.16
CA LYS A 89 17.83 -2.94 15.04
C LYS A 89 17.44 -2.40 13.67
N ASN A 90 16.35 -1.61 13.60
CA ASN A 90 15.76 -1.11 12.35
C ASN A 90 15.99 0.40 12.15
N TRP A 91 17.08 0.91 12.67
CA TRP A 91 17.43 2.32 12.51
C TRP A 91 17.92 2.59 11.09
N ILE A 92 17.12 3.32 10.29
CA ILE A 92 17.41 3.56 8.87
C ILE A 92 18.35 4.75 8.66
N ASN A 93 18.26 5.77 9.53
CA ASN A 93 18.97 7.07 9.40
C ASN A 93 20.03 7.28 10.47
N LYS A 94 20.88 6.31 10.66
CA LYS A 94 22.07 6.43 11.52
C LYS A 94 22.99 7.54 11.04
#